data_507bab85a931feb531ff1475f15c03d0
#
_entry.id   507bab85a931feb531ff1475f15c03d0
#
_cell.length_a   1.000
_cell.length_b   1.000
_cell.length_c   1.000
_cell.angle_alpha   90.00
_cell.angle_beta   90.00
_cell.angle_gamma   90.00
#
_symmetry.space_group_name_H-M   'P 1'
#
loop_
_entity.id
_entity.type
_entity.pdbx_description
1 polymer ?
#
loop_
_entity_poly.entity_id
_entity_poly.type
_entity_poly.pdbx_seq_one_letter_code
_entity_poly.pdbx_strand_id
1 'polypeptide(L)'
;KAVEKAQGVCIIPIGVMEKHGPHLPLGTDVIRAHEMCRRAAGQEYAIVFPDFYIGQILEAKHQPGTVAYSTEIMLKFLDETCREIARNGLKKIILVNTHGGNNSFLPYFLQIQLESPRDYAVFLFQLRETPDTQKKIKALRKSTTGGHADEIETAEMLVICPEHVRMDQVNAQSGRNLKRLDLPNVNTGISW
;
A
#
# COMPACT_ATOMS: atom_id res chain seq x y z
N LYS A 1 13.81 26.11 0.29
CA LYS A 1 13.33 26.15 1.73
C LYS A 1 12.68 24.83 2.17
N ALA A 2 11.58 24.34 1.53
CA ALA A 2 10.93 23.07 1.96
C ALA A 2 11.84 21.86 1.69
N VAL A 3 12.44 21.73 0.52
CA VAL A 3 13.39 20.67 0.14
C VAL A 3 14.59 20.64 1.09
N GLU A 4 15.16 21.81 1.42
CA GLU A 4 16.28 21.92 2.38
C GLU A 4 15.85 21.46 3.79
N LYS A 5 14.68 21.91 4.26
CA LYS A 5 14.15 21.50 5.55
C LYS A 5 13.90 19.99 5.60
N ALA A 6 13.40 19.40 4.52
CA ALA A 6 13.21 17.97 4.39
C ALA A 6 14.50 17.18 4.13
N GLN A 7 15.66 17.85 4.05
CA GLN A 7 16.96 17.25 3.75
C GLN A 7 16.92 16.35 2.49
N GLY A 8 16.12 16.74 1.50
CA GLY A 8 15.91 16.00 0.27
C GLY A 8 15.06 14.73 0.39
N VAL A 9 14.32 14.55 1.48
CA VAL A 9 13.44 13.39 1.70
C VAL A 9 12.05 13.66 1.16
N CYS A 10 11.54 12.72 0.36
CA CYS A 10 10.16 12.64 -0.10
C CYS A 10 9.56 11.28 0.27
N ILE A 11 8.37 11.25 0.84
CA ILE A 11 7.63 10.04 1.17
C ILE A 11 6.45 9.93 0.20
N ILE A 12 6.33 8.80 -0.51
CA ILE A 12 5.23 8.52 -1.43
C ILE A 12 4.27 7.54 -0.75
N PRO A 13 3.05 7.96 -0.38
CA PRO A 13 2.02 7.05 0.08
C PRO A 13 1.50 6.21 -1.10
N ILE A 14 1.64 4.87 -1.04
CA ILE A 14 1.26 3.96 -2.12
C ILE A 14 0.18 3.00 -1.64
N GLY A 15 -0.93 3.01 -2.33
CA GLY A 15 -2.01 2.06 -2.22
C GLY A 15 -2.58 1.73 -3.59
N VAL A 16 -3.78 1.16 -3.63
CA VAL A 16 -4.53 0.92 -4.87
C VAL A 16 -6.01 1.28 -4.67
N MET A 17 -6.72 1.37 -5.78
CA MET A 17 -8.19 1.43 -5.79
C MET A 17 -8.71 0.00 -5.91
N GLU A 18 -9.11 -0.58 -4.80
CA GLU A 18 -9.54 -1.97 -4.69
C GLU A 18 -10.82 -2.12 -3.88
N LYS A 19 -11.63 -3.12 -4.21
CA LYS A 19 -12.79 -3.44 -3.39
C LYS A 19 -12.37 -4.06 -2.05
N HIS A 20 -12.71 -3.38 -0.96
CA HIS A 20 -12.48 -3.82 0.42
C HIS A 20 -13.79 -4.22 1.12
N GLY A 21 -14.41 -5.31 0.66
CA GLY A 21 -15.74 -5.71 1.11
C GLY A 21 -16.81 -4.66 0.77
N PRO A 22 -18.02 -4.80 1.31
CA PRO A 22 -19.08 -3.79 1.13
C PRO A 22 -18.99 -2.64 2.14
N HIS A 23 -18.15 -2.76 3.17
CA HIS A 23 -18.14 -1.88 4.35
C HIS A 23 -17.00 -0.88 4.39
N LEU A 24 -15.94 -1.07 3.59
CA LEU A 24 -14.82 -0.15 3.50
C LEU A 24 -14.79 0.58 2.16
N PRO A 25 -14.21 1.78 2.09
CA PRO A 25 -14.08 2.51 0.83
C PRO A 25 -13.08 1.82 -0.11
N LEU A 26 -13.26 2.01 -1.41
CA LEU A 26 -12.33 1.48 -2.44
C LEU A 26 -10.90 1.99 -2.28
N GLY A 27 -10.72 3.17 -1.72
CA GLY A 27 -9.40 3.77 -1.46
C GLY A 27 -8.81 3.41 -0.10
N THR A 28 -9.24 2.35 0.57
CA THR A 28 -8.76 1.96 1.90
C THR A 28 -7.23 1.97 1.99
N ASP A 29 -6.54 1.33 1.07
CA ASP A 29 -5.08 1.32 1.05
C ASP A 29 -4.48 2.71 0.93
N VAL A 30 -5.00 3.50 0.01
CA VAL A 30 -4.51 4.87 -0.24
C VAL A 30 -4.67 5.74 1.00
N ILE A 31 -5.84 5.67 1.65
CA ILE A 31 -6.15 6.43 2.87
C ILE A 31 -5.20 6.02 4.00
N ARG A 32 -4.95 4.73 4.19
CA ARG A 32 -4.02 4.19 5.20
C ARG A 32 -2.58 4.65 4.94
N ALA A 33 -2.13 4.55 3.70
CA ALA A 33 -0.79 5.01 3.30
C ALA A 33 -0.60 6.50 3.55
N HIS A 34 -1.59 7.31 3.17
CA HIS A 34 -1.58 8.75 3.38
C HIS A 34 -1.45 9.11 4.87
N GLU A 35 -2.30 8.54 5.70
CA GLU A 35 -2.29 8.83 7.15
C GLU A 35 -0.99 8.39 7.81
N MET A 36 -0.42 7.25 7.41
CA MET A 36 0.89 6.79 7.88
C MET A 36 1.99 7.80 7.51
N CYS A 37 2.03 8.25 6.25
CA CYS A 37 3.00 9.23 5.78
C CYS A 37 2.83 10.57 6.49
N ARG A 38 1.59 11.03 6.68
CA ARG A 38 1.28 12.29 7.37
C ARG A 38 1.75 12.26 8.83
N ARG A 39 1.52 11.15 9.55
CA ARG A 39 1.99 10.97 10.94
C ARG A 39 3.50 10.93 11.02
N ALA A 40 4.16 10.22 10.11
CA ALA A 40 5.62 10.15 10.05
C ALA A 40 6.24 11.53 9.80
N ALA A 41 5.73 12.27 8.81
CA ALA A 41 6.19 13.63 8.49
C ALA A 41 5.89 14.66 9.61
N GLY A 42 4.93 14.36 10.48
CA GLY A 42 4.65 15.17 11.68
C GLY A 42 5.68 14.96 12.80
N GLN A 43 6.37 13.83 12.82
CA GLN A 43 7.44 13.52 13.78
C GLN A 43 8.81 13.93 13.25
N GLU A 44 9.10 13.60 12.00
CA GLU A 44 10.34 13.95 11.31
C GLU A 44 9.97 14.59 9.97
N TYR A 45 10.39 15.84 9.76
CA TYR A 45 9.92 16.63 8.62
C TYR A 45 10.37 16.03 7.28
N ALA A 46 9.41 15.64 6.46
CA ALA A 46 9.60 15.17 5.10
C ALA A 46 8.54 15.78 4.18
N ILE A 47 8.79 15.81 2.87
CA ILE A 47 7.75 16.14 1.89
C ILE A 47 6.91 14.89 1.67
N VAL A 48 5.61 14.98 1.90
CA VAL A 48 4.66 13.93 1.55
C VAL A 48 4.14 14.20 0.14
N PHE A 49 4.36 13.26 -0.76
CA PHE A 49 3.85 13.32 -2.13
C PHE A 49 2.33 13.10 -2.13
N PRO A 50 1.59 13.62 -3.11
CA PRO A 50 0.18 13.26 -3.29
C PRO A 50 -0.03 11.75 -3.38
N ASP A 51 -1.23 11.31 -3.03
CA ASP A 51 -1.59 9.89 -2.99
C ASP A 51 -1.30 9.18 -4.30
N PHE A 52 -0.55 8.09 -4.22
CA PHE A 52 -0.18 7.27 -5.36
C PHE A 52 -1.00 5.98 -5.35
N TYR A 53 -2.01 5.91 -6.20
CA TYR A 53 -2.97 4.81 -6.25
C TYR A 53 -2.74 3.83 -7.40
N ILE A 54 -1.62 3.95 -8.10
CA ILE A 54 -1.25 3.07 -9.21
C ILE A 54 -0.33 1.98 -8.69
N GLY A 55 -0.85 0.76 -8.60
CA GLY A 55 -0.12 -0.40 -8.08
C GLY A 55 -0.65 -1.71 -8.64
N GLN A 56 -0.04 -2.81 -8.21
CA GLN A 56 -0.38 -4.15 -8.66
C GLN A 56 -1.66 -4.65 -7.96
N ILE A 57 -2.74 -4.87 -8.73
CA ILE A 57 -4.05 -5.35 -8.27
C ILE A 57 -4.75 -6.19 -9.36
N LEU A 58 -3.99 -6.90 -10.15
CA LEU A 58 -4.54 -7.67 -11.27
C LEU A 58 -5.41 -8.84 -10.81
N GLU A 59 -5.13 -9.43 -9.65
CA GLU A 59 -5.88 -10.51 -9.03
C GLU A 59 -7.33 -10.12 -8.71
N ALA A 60 -7.57 -8.88 -8.31
CA ALA A 60 -8.91 -8.36 -8.00
C ALA A 60 -9.56 -7.57 -9.15
N LYS A 61 -9.00 -7.60 -10.36
CA LYS A 61 -9.52 -6.88 -11.54
C LYS A 61 -10.98 -7.21 -11.86
N HIS A 62 -11.44 -8.40 -11.49
CA HIS A 62 -12.82 -8.83 -11.70
C HIS A 62 -13.82 -8.20 -10.71
N GLN A 63 -13.33 -7.56 -9.64
CA GLN A 63 -14.18 -6.94 -8.62
C GLN A 63 -14.64 -5.53 -9.05
N PRO A 64 -15.93 -5.19 -8.86
CA PRO A 64 -16.44 -3.86 -9.16
C PRO A 64 -15.72 -2.78 -8.34
N GLY A 65 -15.33 -1.70 -9.01
CA GLY A 65 -14.64 -0.57 -8.38
C GLY A 65 -13.11 -0.71 -8.32
N THR A 66 -12.55 -1.89 -8.57
CA THR A 66 -11.10 -2.08 -8.68
C THR A 66 -10.58 -1.45 -9.98
N VAL A 67 -9.49 -0.66 -9.86
CA VAL A 67 -8.83 -0.01 -10.99
C VAL A 67 -7.45 -0.61 -11.18
N ALA A 68 -7.33 -1.54 -12.13
CA ALA A 68 -6.10 -2.26 -12.43
C ALA A 68 -5.44 -1.72 -13.71
N TYR A 69 -4.25 -1.19 -13.58
CA TYR A 69 -3.43 -0.71 -14.68
C TYR A 69 -2.56 -1.83 -15.26
N SER A 70 -2.07 -1.64 -16.49
CA SER A 70 -1.08 -2.56 -17.07
C SER A 70 0.27 -2.42 -16.35
N THR A 71 1.05 -3.51 -16.33
CA THR A 71 2.38 -3.54 -15.70
C THR A 71 3.30 -2.46 -16.30
N GLU A 72 3.24 -2.24 -17.60
CA GLU A 72 4.01 -1.21 -18.29
C GLU A 72 3.71 0.19 -17.74
N ILE A 73 2.42 0.54 -17.62
CA ILE A 73 2.01 1.84 -17.06
C ILE A 73 2.47 1.97 -15.61
N MET A 74 2.28 0.94 -14.79
CA MET A 74 2.67 0.99 -13.38
C MET A 74 4.16 1.26 -13.21
N LEU A 75 5.02 0.50 -13.91
CA LEU A 75 6.47 0.64 -13.85
C LEU A 75 6.92 2.02 -14.38
N LYS A 76 6.44 2.40 -15.56
CA LYS A 76 6.85 3.64 -16.22
C LYS A 76 6.41 4.86 -15.43
N PHE A 77 5.17 4.87 -14.94
CA PHE A 77 4.64 6.01 -14.20
C PHE A 77 5.34 6.20 -12.86
N LEU A 78 5.65 5.11 -12.14
CA LEU A 78 6.38 5.19 -10.88
C LEU A 78 7.85 5.63 -11.11
N ASP A 79 8.52 5.13 -12.16
CA ASP A 79 9.88 5.56 -12.50
C ASP A 79 9.95 7.05 -12.88
N GLU A 80 9.04 7.50 -13.74
CA GLU A 80 8.96 8.92 -14.12
C GLU A 80 8.63 9.81 -12.91
N THR A 81 7.73 9.36 -12.03
CA THR A 81 7.42 10.08 -10.79
C THR A 81 8.65 10.23 -9.91
N CYS A 82 9.42 9.15 -9.69
CA CYS A 82 10.66 9.22 -8.92
C CYS A 82 11.69 10.15 -9.56
N ARG A 83 11.84 10.12 -10.88
CA ARG A 83 12.74 11.02 -11.62
C ARG A 83 12.35 12.49 -11.44
N GLU A 84 11.06 12.81 -11.58
CA GLU A 84 10.58 14.18 -11.44
C GLU A 84 10.69 14.69 -9.99
N ILE A 85 10.44 13.87 -9.01
CA ILE A 85 10.69 14.19 -7.60
C ILE A 85 12.17 14.50 -7.39
N ALA A 86 13.04 13.64 -7.92
CA ALA A 86 14.50 13.81 -7.82
C ALA A 86 15.02 15.05 -8.57
N ARG A 87 14.46 15.35 -9.75
CA ARG A 87 14.78 16.56 -10.53
C ARG A 87 14.47 17.83 -9.72
N ASN A 88 13.47 17.79 -8.87
CA ASN A 88 13.10 18.89 -7.97
C ASN A 88 13.90 18.93 -6.65
N GLY A 89 14.97 18.14 -6.53
CA GLY A 89 15.90 18.18 -5.40
C GLY A 89 15.59 17.22 -4.25
N LEU A 90 14.56 16.39 -4.38
CA LEU A 90 14.19 15.38 -3.38
C LEU A 90 14.85 14.04 -3.75
N LYS A 91 16.10 13.87 -3.34
CA LYS A 91 16.97 12.74 -3.76
C LYS A 91 16.82 11.48 -2.95
N LYS A 92 16.06 11.50 -1.86
CA LYS A 92 15.77 10.36 -0.98
C LYS A 92 14.28 10.10 -1.03
N ILE A 93 13.85 9.12 -1.81
CA ILE A 93 12.45 8.82 -2.06
C ILE A 93 12.07 7.56 -1.30
N ILE A 94 11.10 7.65 -0.40
CA ILE A 94 10.63 6.53 0.42
C ILE A 94 9.23 6.15 -0.05
N LEU A 95 9.08 4.93 -0.56
CA LEU A 95 7.80 4.33 -0.91
C LEU A 95 7.19 3.72 0.35
N VAL A 96 6.01 4.16 0.75
CA VAL A 96 5.28 3.62 1.91
C VAL A 96 4.07 2.87 1.41
N ASN A 97 4.14 1.54 1.48
CA ASN A 97 3.14 0.64 0.91
C ASN A 97 2.21 0.07 1.97
N THR A 98 0.91 0.11 1.71
CA THR A 98 -0.13 -0.49 2.54
C THR A 98 -0.97 -1.55 1.81
N HIS A 99 -0.64 -1.85 0.55
CA HIS A 99 -1.35 -2.82 -0.28
C HIS A 99 -0.55 -4.12 -0.44
N GLY A 100 -1.21 -5.26 -0.18
CA GLY A 100 -0.58 -6.58 -0.23
C GLY A 100 -0.03 -6.98 -1.59
N GLY A 101 -0.77 -6.70 -2.67
CA GLY A 101 -0.37 -7.01 -4.04
C GLY A 101 0.93 -6.34 -4.49
N ASN A 102 1.26 -5.20 -3.89
CA ASN A 102 2.51 -4.48 -4.15
C ASN A 102 3.76 -5.15 -3.54
N ASN A 103 3.62 -6.15 -2.68
CA ASN A 103 4.75 -6.79 -1.99
C ASN A 103 5.71 -7.54 -2.92
N SER A 104 5.26 -7.91 -4.13
CA SER A 104 6.15 -8.46 -5.17
C SER A 104 6.57 -7.40 -6.17
N PHE A 105 5.69 -6.46 -6.50
CA PHE A 105 5.91 -5.42 -7.48
C PHE A 105 6.96 -4.39 -7.05
N LEU A 106 6.82 -3.80 -5.86
CA LEU A 106 7.72 -2.75 -5.40
C LEU A 106 9.15 -3.21 -5.14
N PRO A 107 9.41 -4.40 -4.54
CA PRO A 107 10.78 -4.92 -4.46
C PRO A 107 11.42 -5.10 -5.84
N TYR A 108 10.67 -5.60 -6.84
CA TYR A 108 11.16 -5.71 -8.21
C TYR A 108 11.43 -4.33 -8.83
N PHE A 109 10.55 -3.37 -8.61
CA PHE A 109 10.76 -1.98 -9.04
C PHE A 109 12.07 -1.40 -8.48
N LEU A 110 12.43 -1.68 -7.22
CA LEU A 110 13.71 -1.26 -6.65
C LEU A 110 14.90 -1.89 -7.38
N GLN A 111 14.79 -3.14 -7.80
CA GLN A 111 15.86 -3.80 -8.58
C GLN A 111 16.02 -3.17 -9.96
N ILE A 112 14.93 -2.77 -10.61
CA ILE A 112 14.96 -2.07 -11.91
C ILE A 112 15.71 -0.74 -11.81
N GLN A 113 15.73 -0.07 -10.64
CA GLN A 113 16.52 1.16 -10.48
C GLN A 113 18.01 0.95 -10.71
N LEU A 114 18.50 -0.29 -10.66
CA LEU A 114 19.91 -0.65 -10.91
C LEU A 114 20.25 -0.75 -12.40
N GLU A 115 19.27 -0.71 -13.30
CA GLU A 115 19.48 -0.80 -14.75
C GLU A 115 20.40 0.33 -15.29
N SER A 116 20.34 1.49 -14.65
CA SER A 116 21.20 2.62 -15.00
C SER A 116 21.55 3.45 -13.77
N PRO A 117 22.73 4.13 -13.75
CA PRO A 117 23.09 5.04 -12.66
C PRO A 117 22.02 6.11 -12.43
N ARG A 118 21.68 6.35 -11.17
CA ARG A 118 20.75 7.39 -10.72
C ARG A 118 21.46 8.36 -9.78
N ASP A 119 21.04 9.60 -9.78
CA ASP A 119 21.52 10.63 -8.85
C ASP A 119 20.60 10.78 -7.62
N TYR A 120 19.73 9.77 -7.39
CA TYR A 120 18.79 9.66 -6.28
C TYR A 120 18.66 8.20 -5.82
N ALA A 121 18.13 8.02 -4.64
CA ALA A 121 17.85 6.69 -4.08
C ALA A 121 16.36 6.50 -3.80
N VAL A 122 15.85 5.32 -4.11
CA VAL A 122 14.48 4.89 -3.79
C VAL A 122 14.54 3.81 -2.73
N PHE A 123 13.75 3.97 -1.67
CA PHE A 123 13.64 3.04 -0.55
C PHE A 123 12.20 2.54 -0.45
N LEU A 124 12.02 1.29 -0.08
CA LEU A 124 10.71 0.73 0.24
C LEU A 124 10.60 0.55 1.76
N PHE A 125 9.70 1.28 2.37
CA PHE A 125 9.33 1.04 3.76
C PHE A 125 8.27 -0.07 3.81
N GLN A 126 8.58 -1.13 4.55
CA GLN A 126 7.66 -2.21 4.86
C GLN A 126 7.38 -2.20 6.35
N LEU A 127 6.12 -1.94 6.69
CA LEU A 127 5.70 -2.00 8.10
C LEU A 127 5.93 -3.42 8.63
N ARG A 128 6.69 -3.51 9.71
CA ARG A 128 6.85 -4.75 10.47
C ARG A 128 6.47 -4.45 11.91
N GLU A 129 5.44 -5.10 12.35
CA GLU A 129 5.01 -4.99 13.75
C GLU A 129 6.06 -5.59 14.66
N THR A 130 6.27 -4.96 15.80
CA THR A 130 7.11 -5.53 16.85
C THR A 130 6.45 -6.80 17.41
N PRO A 131 7.23 -7.74 18.00
CA PRO A 131 6.67 -8.93 18.65
C PRO A 131 5.59 -8.60 19.69
N ASP A 132 5.76 -7.52 20.43
CA ASP A 132 4.78 -7.05 21.42
C ASP A 132 3.49 -6.54 20.76
N THR A 133 3.61 -5.80 19.66
CA THR A 133 2.46 -5.34 18.88
C THR A 133 1.71 -6.53 18.29
N GLN A 134 2.41 -7.50 17.69
CA GLN A 134 1.81 -8.73 17.16
C GLN A 134 1.05 -9.50 18.25
N LYS A 135 1.64 -9.63 19.45
CA LYS A 135 1.00 -10.30 20.59
C LYS A 135 -0.29 -9.57 21.01
N LYS A 136 -0.26 -8.23 21.06
CA LYS A 136 -1.45 -7.43 21.39
C LYS A 136 -2.54 -7.58 20.34
N ILE A 137 -2.19 -7.48 19.05
CA ILE A 137 -3.11 -7.66 17.94
C ILE A 137 -3.76 -9.04 18.03
N LYS A 138 -2.96 -10.10 18.22
CA LYS A 138 -3.45 -11.48 18.35
C LYS A 138 -4.40 -11.67 19.55
N ALA A 139 -4.15 -10.99 20.66
CA ALA A 139 -4.99 -11.06 21.85
C ALA A 139 -6.34 -10.31 21.67
N LEU A 140 -6.36 -9.24 20.90
CA LEU A 140 -7.54 -8.41 20.67
C LEU A 140 -8.38 -8.90 19.49
N ARG A 141 -7.76 -9.52 18.51
CA ARG A 141 -8.41 -10.00 17.29
C ARG A 141 -9.42 -11.08 17.60
N LYS A 142 -10.64 -10.95 17.06
CA LYS A 142 -11.75 -11.88 17.21
C LYS A 142 -11.92 -12.80 15.99
N SER A 143 -11.57 -12.29 14.80
CA SER A 143 -11.67 -13.06 13.56
C SER A 143 -10.51 -14.03 13.40
N THR A 144 -10.79 -15.21 12.84
CA THR A 144 -9.78 -16.22 12.48
C THR A 144 -9.31 -16.10 11.03
N THR A 145 -9.99 -15.29 10.22
CA THR A 145 -9.67 -15.02 8.82
C THR A 145 -9.12 -13.60 8.67
N GLY A 146 -8.20 -13.41 7.75
CA GLY A 146 -7.64 -12.08 7.53
C GLY A 146 -6.78 -12.01 6.28
N GLY A 147 -6.31 -10.79 6.01
CA GLY A 147 -5.44 -10.47 4.89
C GLY A 147 -6.02 -9.44 3.93
N HIS A 148 -7.34 -9.32 3.83
CA HIS A 148 -7.98 -8.30 2.98
C HIS A 148 -9.37 -7.95 3.51
N ALA A 149 -9.66 -6.66 3.64
CA ALA A 149 -10.88 -6.10 4.21
C ALA A 149 -11.24 -6.73 5.56
N ASP A 150 -10.24 -7.08 6.33
CA ASP A 150 -10.36 -7.84 7.57
C ASP A 150 -10.59 -6.94 8.79
N GLU A 151 -10.60 -7.57 9.95
CA GLU A 151 -10.80 -6.90 11.24
C GLU A 151 -9.73 -5.83 11.51
N ILE A 152 -8.48 -6.06 11.05
CA ILE A 152 -7.37 -5.11 11.27
C ILE A 152 -7.55 -3.89 10.37
N GLU A 153 -7.77 -4.08 9.08
CA GLU A 153 -8.00 -2.97 8.16
C GLU A 153 -9.26 -2.18 8.53
N THR A 154 -10.31 -2.88 8.95
CA THR A 154 -11.53 -2.24 9.44
C THR A 154 -11.27 -1.41 10.69
N ALA A 155 -10.50 -1.93 11.66
CA ALA A 155 -10.16 -1.21 12.88
C ALA A 155 -9.29 0.03 12.59
N GLU A 156 -8.33 -0.08 11.68
CA GLU A 156 -7.51 1.06 11.24
C GLU A 156 -8.37 2.14 10.58
N MET A 157 -9.28 1.75 9.68
CA MET A 157 -10.19 2.69 9.01
C MET A 157 -11.18 3.36 9.98
N LEU A 158 -11.65 2.65 11.01
CA LEU A 158 -12.47 3.24 12.07
C LEU A 158 -11.72 4.29 12.89
N VAL A 159 -10.40 4.21 12.96
CA VAL A 159 -9.55 5.23 13.61
C VAL A 159 -9.24 6.40 12.67
N ILE A 160 -9.04 6.11 11.37
CA ILE A 160 -8.59 7.11 10.39
C ILE A 160 -9.75 7.94 9.85
N CYS A 161 -10.83 7.28 9.42
CA CYS A 161 -12.01 7.93 8.82
C CYS A 161 -13.28 7.11 9.07
N PRO A 162 -13.79 7.10 10.31
CA PRO A 162 -14.95 6.29 10.71
C PRO A 162 -16.22 6.60 9.89
N GLU A 163 -16.33 7.81 9.36
CA GLU A 163 -17.45 8.25 8.52
C GLU A 163 -17.54 7.52 7.18
N HIS A 164 -16.46 6.87 6.74
CA HIS A 164 -16.42 6.07 5.52
C HIS A 164 -16.58 4.57 5.76
N VAL A 165 -16.71 4.14 7.02
CA VAL A 165 -16.87 2.74 7.38
C VAL A 165 -18.33 2.41 7.65
N ARG A 166 -18.87 1.43 6.93
CA ARG A 166 -20.27 1.00 7.04
C ARG A 166 -20.35 -0.35 7.75
N MET A 167 -20.24 -0.32 9.08
CA MET A 167 -20.26 -1.54 9.89
C MET A 167 -21.56 -2.37 9.75
N ASP A 168 -22.68 -1.74 9.39
CA ASP A 168 -23.95 -2.39 9.08
C ASP A 168 -23.89 -3.28 7.82
N GLN A 169 -22.88 -3.09 6.97
CA GLN A 169 -22.71 -3.82 5.72
C GLN A 169 -21.63 -4.92 5.81
N VAL A 170 -21.01 -5.11 6.97
CA VAL A 170 -20.03 -6.19 7.15
C VAL A 170 -20.69 -7.56 6.89
N ASN A 171 -20.08 -8.35 6.03
CA ASN A 171 -20.53 -9.70 5.73
C ASN A 171 -19.35 -10.63 5.43
N ALA A 172 -19.64 -11.93 5.23
CA ALA A 172 -18.63 -12.98 5.02
C ALA A 172 -17.90 -12.93 3.66
N GLN A 173 -18.12 -11.93 2.82
CA GLN A 173 -17.45 -11.82 1.51
C GLN A 173 -16.04 -11.26 1.59
N SER A 174 -15.65 -10.68 2.72
CA SER A 174 -14.36 -10.02 2.84
C SER A 174 -13.23 -11.00 3.14
N GLY A 175 -12.21 -11.00 2.33
CA GLY A 175 -10.90 -11.58 2.61
C GLY A 175 -10.80 -13.10 2.67
N ARG A 176 -11.84 -13.85 2.35
CA ARG A 176 -11.75 -15.32 2.33
C ARG A 176 -11.04 -15.78 1.06
N ASN A 177 -9.91 -16.46 1.23
CA ASN A 177 -9.26 -17.13 0.11
C ASN A 177 -10.21 -18.15 -0.52
N LEU A 178 -10.54 -17.96 -1.78
CA LEU A 178 -11.44 -18.84 -2.52
C LEU A 178 -10.75 -20.10 -3.05
N LYS A 179 -9.44 -20.24 -2.84
CA LYS A 179 -8.62 -21.38 -3.28
C LYS A 179 -8.83 -21.73 -4.76
N ARG A 180 -8.94 -20.73 -5.60
CA ARG A 180 -9.29 -20.90 -7.03
C ARG A 180 -8.31 -21.79 -7.77
N LEU A 181 -7.05 -21.79 -7.37
CA LEU A 181 -6.00 -22.64 -7.92
C LEU A 181 -4.94 -22.90 -6.85
N ASP A 182 -5.32 -23.74 -5.86
CA ASP A 182 -4.43 -24.10 -4.75
C ASP A 182 -3.72 -25.42 -5.12
N LEU A 183 -2.56 -25.30 -5.74
CA LEU A 183 -1.71 -26.43 -6.10
C LEU A 183 -0.54 -26.52 -5.12
N PRO A 184 -0.23 -27.70 -4.55
CA PRO A 184 0.89 -27.87 -3.64
C PRO A 184 2.22 -27.46 -4.31
N ASN A 185 2.98 -26.59 -3.63
CA ASN A 185 4.30 -26.10 -4.09
C ASN A 185 4.31 -25.33 -5.41
N VAL A 186 3.17 -24.85 -5.87
CA VAL A 186 3.06 -24.07 -7.10
C VAL A 186 2.51 -22.68 -6.79
N ASN A 187 3.25 -21.64 -7.17
CA ASN A 187 2.75 -20.27 -7.14
C ASN A 187 2.11 -19.94 -8.50
N THR A 188 0.81 -19.70 -8.51
CA THR A 188 0.05 -19.48 -9.75
C THR A 188 -0.44 -18.04 -9.92
N GLY A 189 -0.33 -17.19 -8.91
CA GLY A 189 -0.90 -15.84 -8.90
C GLY A 189 -2.44 -15.79 -8.91
N ILE A 190 -3.13 -16.94 -8.88
CA ILE A 190 -4.61 -17.03 -8.94
C ILE A 190 -5.20 -17.59 -7.63
N SER A 191 -4.45 -17.57 -6.57
CA SER A 191 -4.83 -18.15 -5.26
C SER A 191 -5.78 -17.28 -4.44
N TRP A 192 -6.26 -16.19 -4.99
CA TRP A 192 -7.08 -15.18 -4.29
C TRP A 192 -8.55 -15.20 -4.66
#